data_3b4ae1673beda1720041210c1e00f84c
#
_entry.id   3b4ae1673beda1720041210c1e00f84c
#
_cell.length_a   1.000
_cell.length_b   1.000
_cell.length_c   1.000
_cell.angle_alpha   90.00
_cell.angle_beta   90.00
_cell.angle_gamma   90.00
#
_symmetry.space_group_name_H-M   'P 1'
#
loop_
_entity.id
_entity.type
_entity.pdbx_description
1 polymer ?
#
loop_
_entity_poly.entity_id
_entity_poly.type
_entity_poly.pdbx_seq_one_letter_code
_entity_poly.pdbx_strand_id
1 'polypeptide(L)'
;MASITQKSLFCWEDIDELGDLKRLELVMRHIDDEKLMAKLEKERGLRGRREYPIRAMWNSLLAKEVFQHKSIESLRRELSRNAQLRQMCGFNPAYGERAVPKPWVYTRFLRKLMKYQDMIVEITVKLDRKLRRVLPGYGENLAMDGKAIQTHARYHRKEDRDRSLDGRRDIDADIGVKTYVVEREDGSRYKKEEAW
;
A
#
# COMPACT_ATOMS: atom_id res chain seq x y z
N MET A 1 24.47 -3.81 29.20
CA MET A 1 24.12 -5.25 29.15
C MET A 1 23.73 -5.56 27.72
N ALA A 2 24.45 -6.44 27.06
CA ALA A 2 24.09 -6.89 25.73
C ALA A 2 22.80 -7.71 25.84
N SER A 3 21.74 -7.25 25.23
CA SER A 3 20.49 -8.00 25.09
C SER A 3 20.79 -9.12 24.09
N ILE A 4 20.92 -10.33 24.57
CA ILE A 4 20.93 -11.53 23.72
C ILE A 4 19.52 -11.62 23.16
N THR A 5 19.39 -11.39 21.86
CA THR A 5 18.13 -11.63 21.15
C THR A 5 17.85 -13.13 21.27
N GLN A 6 16.94 -13.50 22.14
CA GLN A 6 16.47 -14.86 22.26
C GLN A 6 15.85 -15.21 20.90
N LYS A 7 16.54 -16.05 20.10
CA LYS A 7 15.90 -16.67 18.94
C LYS A 7 14.68 -17.42 19.49
N SER A 8 13.52 -17.10 18.97
CA SER A 8 12.31 -17.85 19.27
C SER A 8 12.59 -19.31 18.91
N LEU A 9 12.30 -20.23 19.84
CA LEU A 9 12.53 -21.68 19.66
C LEU A 9 11.79 -22.23 18.44
N PHE A 10 10.74 -21.52 18.00
CA PHE A 10 9.95 -21.82 16.83
C PHE A 10 9.78 -20.55 16.01
N CYS A 11 10.28 -20.57 14.79
CA CYS A 11 9.96 -19.55 13.80
C CYS A 11 8.70 -19.97 13.06
N TRP A 12 7.71 -19.10 12.96
CA TRP A 12 6.49 -19.38 12.19
C TRP A 12 6.78 -19.66 10.70
N GLU A 13 7.93 -19.18 10.23
CA GLU A 13 8.43 -19.45 8.88
C GLU A 13 8.91 -20.89 8.70
N ASP A 14 9.34 -21.55 9.82
CA ASP A 14 9.87 -22.92 9.80
C ASP A 14 8.77 -23.98 10.05
N ILE A 15 7.59 -23.57 10.55
CA ILE A 15 6.54 -24.50 11.00
C ILE A 15 5.55 -24.81 9.88
N ASP A 16 5.23 -23.85 9.02
CA ASP A 16 4.24 -23.97 7.96
C ASP A 16 4.82 -23.64 6.59
N GLU A 17 4.36 -24.33 5.57
CA GLU A 17 4.49 -23.82 4.20
C GLU A 17 3.89 -22.42 4.15
N LEU A 18 4.66 -21.46 3.64
CA LEU A 18 4.29 -20.04 3.64
C LEU A 18 3.01 -19.75 2.86
N GLY A 19 2.49 -20.71 2.07
CA GLY A 19 1.27 -20.54 1.30
C GLY A 19 1.26 -19.20 0.53
N ASP A 20 0.19 -18.42 0.71
CA ASP A 20 0.06 -17.09 0.10
C ASP A 20 1.12 -16.09 0.56
N LEU A 21 1.71 -16.27 1.74
CA LEU A 21 2.78 -15.39 2.24
C LEU A 21 4.06 -15.52 1.42
N LYS A 22 4.23 -16.61 0.67
CA LYS A 22 5.36 -16.80 -0.25
C LYS A 22 5.46 -15.68 -1.29
N ARG A 23 4.32 -15.15 -1.73
CA ARG A 23 4.27 -14.01 -2.66
C ARG A 23 4.89 -12.77 -2.02
N LEU A 24 4.58 -12.49 -0.76
CA LEU A 24 5.14 -11.37 -0.03
C LEU A 24 6.64 -11.53 0.19
N GLU A 25 7.08 -12.73 0.57
CA GLU A 25 8.51 -13.05 0.72
C GLU A 25 9.29 -12.77 -0.56
N LEU A 26 8.77 -13.23 -1.71
CA LEU A 26 9.39 -12.99 -3.01
C LEU A 26 9.48 -11.50 -3.35
N VAL A 27 8.41 -10.73 -3.09
CA VAL A 27 8.43 -9.28 -3.31
C VAL A 27 9.50 -8.63 -2.44
N MET A 28 9.54 -8.93 -1.14
CA MET A 28 10.54 -8.36 -0.22
C MET A 28 11.98 -8.73 -0.59
N ARG A 29 12.19 -9.93 -1.15
CA ARG A 29 13.51 -10.39 -1.59
C ARG A 29 14.03 -9.68 -2.83
N HIS A 30 13.13 -9.28 -3.74
CA HIS A 30 13.51 -8.72 -5.05
C HIS A 30 13.42 -7.20 -5.15
N ILE A 31 12.78 -6.55 -4.19
CA ILE A 31 12.67 -5.10 -4.15
C ILE A 31 14.00 -4.47 -3.69
N ASP A 32 14.49 -3.47 -4.43
CA ASP A 32 15.74 -2.76 -4.13
C ASP A 32 15.42 -1.45 -3.38
N ASP A 33 15.10 -1.56 -2.11
CA ASP A 33 14.61 -0.47 -1.27
C ASP A 33 15.63 0.01 -0.20
N GLU A 34 16.84 -0.52 -0.18
CA GLU A 34 17.85 -0.25 0.85
C GLU A 34 18.17 1.25 0.99
N LYS A 35 18.28 1.97 -0.14
CA LYS A 35 18.53 3.41 -0.13
C LYS A 35 17.40 4.19 0.53
N LEU A 36 16.15 3.81 0.25
CA LEU A 36 14.97 4.41 0.84
C LEU A 36 14.93 4.16 2.34
N MET A 37 15.18 2.91 2.77
CA MET A 37 15.21 2.54 4.17
C MET A 37 16.28 3.32 4.94
N ALA A 38 17.49 3.43 4.40
CA ALA A 38 18.59 4.19 5.01
C ALA A 38 18.21 5.68 5.20
N LYS A 39 17.52 6.28 4.22
CA LYS A 39 17.04 7.67 4.33
C LYS A 39 15.97 7.81 5.41
N LEU A 40 14.99 6.93 5.45
CA LEU A 40 13.92 6.96 6.43
C LEU A 40 14.43 6.72 7.85
N GLU A 41 15.41 5.81 8.04
CA GLU A 41 16.05 5.59 9.34
C GLU A 41 16.87 6.80 9.78
N LYS A 42 17.62 7.44 8.89
CA LYS A 42 18.34 8.67 9.18
C LYS A 42 17.41 9.80 9.61
N GLU A 43 16.27 9.96 8.95
CA GLU A 43 15.26 10.97 9.31
C GLU A 43 14.59 10.70 10.66
N ARG A 44 14.54 9.43 11.07
CA ARG A 44 13.94 9.04 12.33
C ARG A 44 14.66 9.64 13.55
N GLY A 45 15.97 9.87 13.40
CA GLY A 45 16.80 10.41 14.46
C GLY A 45 16.99 9.46 15.65
N LEU A 46 17.69 9.92 16.66
CA LEU A 46 17.97 9.15 17.89
C LEU A 46 16.88 9.31 18.96
N ARG A 47 16.08 10.37 18.90
CA ARG A 47 15.07 10.72 19.89
C ARG A 47 13.69 10.21 19.49
N GLY A 48 12.89 9.82 20.47
CA GLY A 48 11.50 9.42 20.30
C GLY A 48 11.23 7.92 20.42
N ARG A 49 9.96 7.55 20.44
CA ARG A 49 9.49 6.16 20.53
C ARG A 49 9.90 5.36 19.30
N ARG A 50 10.51 4.20 19.53
CA ARG A 50 10.96 3.27 18.47
C ARG A 50 10.17 1.97 18.44
N GLU A 51 8.94 2.05 18.88
CA GLU A 51 8.04 0.90 19.06
C GLU A 51 7.82 0.11 17.76
N TYR A 52 7.78 0.83 16.63
CA TYR A 52 7.58 0.21 15.32
C TYR A 52 8.80 0.46 14.42
N PRO A 53 9.55 -0.59 14.04
CA PRO A 53 10.66 -0.48 13.10
C PRO A 53 10.20 0.09 11.75
N ILE A 54 11.01 0.94 11.13
CA ILE A 54 10.68 1.52 9.81
C ILE A 54 10.56 0.43 8.76
N ARG A 55 11.45 -0.54 8.78
CA ARG A 55 11.39 -1.71 7.88
C ARG A 55 10.07 -2.46 8.04
N ALA A 56 9.61 -2.70 9.27
CA ALA A 56 8.34 -3.38 9.50
C ALA A 56 7.14 -2.57 9.00
N MET A 57 7.17 -1.26 9.17
CA MET A 57 6.15 -0.37 8.60
C MET A 57 6.12 -0.43 7.08
N TRP A 58 7.29 -0.38 6.43
CA TRP A 58 7.41 -0.50 4.98
C TRP A 58 6.92 -1.85 4.47
N ASN A 59 7.41 -2.95 5.06
CA ASN A 59 7.00 -4.30 4.69
C ASN A 59 5.49 -4.51 4.82
N SER A 60 4.87 -3.91 5.84
CA SER A 60 3.41 -3.98 6.01
C SER A 60 2.65 -3.23 4.91
N LEU A 61 3.20 -2.14 4.35
CA LEU A 61 2.60 -1.49 3.18
C LEU A 61 2.78 -2.33 1.91
N LEU A 62 3.93 -2.99 1.74
CA LEU A 62 4.09 -3.97 0.66
C LEU A 62 3.08 -5.10 0.78
N ALA A 63 2.88 -5.63 1.99
CA ALA A 63 1.86 -6.64 2.27
C ALA A 63 0.45 -6.14 1.91
N LYS A 64 0.14 -4.87 2.20
CA LYS A 64 -1.14 -4.26 1.82
C LYS A 64 -1.40 -4.37 0.31
N GLU A 65 -0.40 -4.06 -0.50
CA GLU A 65 -0.53 -4.11 -1.96
C GLU A 65 -0.53 -5.56 -2.48
N VAL A 66 0.34 -6.43 -1.98
CA VAL A 66 0.43 -7.85 -2.39
C VAL A 66 -0.89 -8.59 -2.14
N PHE A 67 -1.52 -8.33 -0.98
CA PHE A 67 -2.79 -8.96 -0.59
C PHE A 67 -4.01 -8.10 -0.93
N GLN A 68 -3.83 -7.01 -1.68
CA GLN A 68 -4.90 -6.15 -2.18
C GLN A 68 -5.84 -5.63 -1.07
N HIS A 69 -5.29 -5.31 0.09
CA HIS A 69 -6.08 -4.68 1.15
C HIS A 69 -6.53 -3.27 0.75
N LYS A 70 -7.83 -3.05 0.68
CA LYS A 70 -8.43 -1.78 0.24
C LYS A 70 -8.09 -0.59 1.14
N SER A 71 -7.78 -0.83 2.42
CA SER A 71 -7.52 0.22 3.39
C SER A 71 -6.46 -0.19 4.41
N ILE A 72 -5.88 0.79 5.10
CA ILE A 72 -4.98 0.56 6.25
C ILE A 72 -5.71 -0.19 7.37
N GLU A 73 -7.00 0.05 7.58
CA GLU A 73 -7.78 -0.67 8.58
C GLU A 73 -7.94 -2.16 8.23
N SER A 74 -8.12 -2.48 6.95
CA SER A 74 -8.14 -3.87 6.49
C SER A 74 -6.80 -4.56 6.73
N LEU A 75 -5.68 -3.91 6.38
CA LEU A 75 -4.34 -4.40 6.69
C LEU A 75 -4.15 -4.63 8.21
N ARG A 76 -4.54 -3.65 9.03
CA ARG A 76 -4.39 -3.74 10.50
C ARG A 76 -5.18 -4.91 11.08
N ARG A 77 -6.41 -5.14 10.62
CA ARG A 77 -7.21 -6.30 11.01
C ARG A 77 -6.51 -7.61 10.65
N GLU A 78 -5.90 -7.68 9.47
CA GLU A 78 -5.11 -8.85 9.08
C GLU A 78 -3.89 -9.02 9.96
N LEU A 79 -3.11 -7.97 10.18
CA LEU A 79 -1.96 -8.01 11.08
C LEU A 79 -2.33 -8.37 12.53
N SER A 80 -3.53 -8.03 13.01
CA SER A 80 -3.93 -8.37 14.39
C SER A 80 -4.21 -9.85 14.57
N ARG A 81 -4.75 -10.52 13.57
CA ARG A 81 -5.12 -11.94 13.63
C ARG A 81 -4.04 -12.89 13.10
N ASN A 82 -3.18 -12.43 12.18
CA ASN A 82 -2.17 -13.26 11.52
C ASN A 82 -0.77 -13.01 12.12
N ALA A 83 -0.32 -13.91 13.00
CA ALA A 83 0.98 -13.82 13.66
C ALA A 83 2.14 -14.00 12.67
N GLN A 84 1.98 -14.89 11.69
CA GLN A 84 2.98 -15.18 10.67
C GLN A 84 3.22 -13.97 9.78
N LEU A 85 2.13 -13.29 9.35
CA LEU A 85 2.24 -12.04 8.61
C LEU A 85 2.93 -10.93 9.44
N ARG A 86 2.60 -10.82 10.74
CA ARG A 86 3.30 -9.86 11.63
C ARG A 86 4.80 -10.12 11.67
N GLN A 87 5.20 -11.38 11.86
CA GLN A 87 6.60 -11.77 11.91
C GLN A 87 7.30 -11.47 10.57
N MET A 88 6.71 -11.86 9.47
CA MET A 88 7.25 -11.62 8.13
C MET A 88 7.43 -10.13 7.84
N CYS A 89 6.51 -9.28 8.27
CA CYS A 89 6.68 -7.84 8.18
C CYS A 89 7.82 -7.31 9.07
N GLY A 90 8.21 -8.05 10.12
CA GLY A 90 9.23 -7.64 11.09
C GLY A 90 8.65 -7.01 12.37
N PHE A 91 7.36 -7.20 12.64
CA PHE A 91 6.76 -6.90 13.94
C PHE A 91 6.94 -8.10 14.88
N ASN A 92 7.08 -7.84 16.18
CA ASN A 92 7.21 -8.91 17.15
C ASN A 92 5.87 -9.66 17.33
N PRO A 93 5.77 -10.93 16.93
CA PRO A 93 4.53 -11.69 17.01
C PRO A 93 4.05 -11.93 18.45
N ALA A 94 4.98 -11.96 19.44
CA ALA A 94 4.68 -12.22 20.84
C ALA A 94 3.79 -11.13 21.48
N TYR A 95 3.80 -9.93 20.94
CA TYR A 95 2.96 -8.82 21.46
C TYR A 95 1.53 -8.82 20.92
N GLY A 96 1.15 -9.78 20.07
CA GLY A 96 -0.19 -9.88 19.51
C GLY A 96 -0.66 -8.55 18.88
N GLU A 97 -1.84 -8.09 19.24
CA GLU A 97 -2.40 -6.83 18.75
C GLU A 97 -1.58 -5.59 19.14
N ARG A 98 -0.82 -5.63 20.24
CA ARG A 98 0.04 -4.53 20.66
C ARG A 98 1.19 -4.27 19.67
N ALA A 99 1.58 -5.29 18.90
CA ALA A 99 2.58 -5.14 17.85
C ALA A 99 2.03 -4.42 16.60
N VAL A 100 0.69 -4.30 16.46
CA VAL A 100 0.08 -3.69 15.28
C VAL A 100 0.04 -2.17 15.41
N PRO A 101 0.65 -1.42 14.48
CA PRO A 101 0.67 0.03 14.52
C PRO A 101 -0.74 0.62 14.49
N LYS A 102 -0.95 1.69 15.24
CA LYS A 102 -2.21 2.43 15.24
C LYS A 102 -2.38 3.23 13.95
N PRO A 103 -3.63 3.59 13.54
CA PRO A 103 -3.89 4.29 12.26
C PRO A 103 -3.05 5.56 12.09
N TRP A 104 -2.93 6.37 13.13
CA TRP A 104 -2.16 7.60 13.10
C TRP A 104 -0.65 7.39 12.88
N VAL A 105 -0.10 6.20 13.26
CA VAL A 105 1.29 5.83 12.99
C VAL A 105 1.48 5.64 11.49
N TYR A 106 0.56 4.96 10.82
CA TYR A 106 0.56 4.81 9.37
C TYR A 106 0.43 6.16 8.67
N THR A 107 -0.48 7.02 9.10
CA THR A 107 -0.63 8.37 8.52
C THR A 107 0.67 9.17 8.60
N ARG A 108 1.36 9.12 9.74
CA ARG A 108 2.66 9.80 9.90
C ARG A 108 3.75 9.17 9.05
N PHE A 109 3.75 7.85 8.94
CA PHE A 109 4.71 7.13 8.10
C PHE A 109 4.51 7.45 6.62
N LEU A 110 3.27 7.42 6.13
CA LEU A 110 2.93 7.79 4.75
C LEU A 110 3.33 9.24 4.43
N ARG A 111 3.08 10.19 5.33
CA ARG A 111 3.54 11.58 5.14
C ARG A 111 5.07 11.69 5.00
N LYS A 112 5.82 10.86 5.71
CA LYS A 112 7.27 10.79 5.53
C LYS A 112 7.64 10.18 4.19
N LEU A 113 6.97 9.09 3.82
CA LEU A 113 7.21 8.37 2.58
C LEU A 113 6.98 9.26 1.34
N MET A 114 5.95 10.11 1.37
CA MET A 114 5.64 11.06 0.30
C MET A 114 6.78 12.04 -0.01
N LYS A 115 7.66 12.32 0.95
CA LYS A 115 8.85 13.16 0.70
C LYS A 115 9.90 12.48 -0.18
N TYR A 116 9.83 11.17 -0.32
CA TYR A 116 10.77 10.33 -1.07
C TYR A 116 10.10 9.63 -2.24
N GLN A 117 9.09 10.28 -2.84
CA GLN A 117 8.35 9.74 -3.97
C GLN A 117 9.27 9.38 -5.14
N ASP A 118 10.28 10.22 -5.42
CA ASP A 118 11.27 9.97 -6.48
C ASP A 118 12.02 8.66 -6.28
N MET A 119 12.36 8.32 -5.03
CA MET A 119 13.03 7.06 -4.71
C MET A 119 12.10 5.87 -4.91
N ILE A 120 10.80 6.02 -4.64
CA ILE A 120 9.80 4.97 -4.89
C ILE A 120 9.66 4.74 -6.40
N VAL A 121 9.62 5.82 -7.18
CA VAL A 121 9.62 5.74 -8.65
C VAL A 121 10.88 5.03 -9.16
N GLU A 122 12.07 5.37 -8.61
CA GLU A 122 13.31 4.69 -8.97
C GLU A 122 13.24 3.17 -8.71
N ILE A 123 12.69 2.76 -7.57
CA ILE A 123 12.48 1.34 -7.24
C ILE A 123 11.59 0.68 -8.29
N THR A 124 10.48 1.32 -8.66
CA THR A 124 9.54 0.81 -9.67
C THR A 124 10.21 0.65 -11.03
N VAL A 125 10.98 1.66 -11.47
CA VAL A 125 11.73 1.60 -12.74
C VAL A 125 12.76 0.46 -12.74
N LYS A 126 13.44 0.23 -11.61
CA LYS A 126 14.37 -0.88 -11.48
C LYS A 126 13.69 -2.24 -11.57
N LEU A 127 12.51 -2.38 -10.95
CA LEU A 127 11.70 -3.60 -11.06
C LEU A 127 11.24 -3.84 -12.50
N ASP A 128 10.74 -2.81 -13.18
CA ASP A 128 10.35 -2.90 -14.59
C ASP A 128 11.52 -3.37 -15.47
N ARG A 129 12.71 -2.80 -15.29
CA ARG A 129 13.91 -3.24 -16.01
C ARG A 129 14.28 -4.71 -15.73
N LYS A 130 14.11 -5.19 -14.49
CA LYS A 130 14.30 -6.61 -14.17
C LYS A 130 13.28 -7.49 -14.87
N LEU A 131 12.00 -7.08 -14.87
CA LEU A 131 10.94 -7.82 -15.56
C LEU A 131 11.18 -7.93 -17.07
N ARG A 132 11.60 -6.84 -17.73
CA ARG A 132 11.93 -6.85 -19.18
C ARG A 132 13.06 -7.81 -19.54
N ARG A 133 13.99 -8.07 -18.59
CA ARG A 133 15.07 -9.06 -18.82
C ARG A 133 14.60 -10.50 -18.70
N VAL A 134 13.59 -10.76 -17.88
CA VAL A 134 13.10 -12.10 -17.55
C VAL A 134 11.94 -12.51 -18.45
N LEU A 135 11.11 -11.55 -18.87
CA LEU A 135 9.92 -11.77 -19.67
C LEU A 135 10.09 -11.12 -21.05
N PRO A 136 10.47 -11.89 -22.09
CA PRO A 136 10.51 -11.39 -23.46
C PRO A 136 9.12 -10.87 -23.88
N GLY A 137 9.07 -9.72 -24.54
CA GLY A 137 7.81 -9.08 -24.97
C GLY A 137 7.05 -8.34 -23.85
N TYR A 138 7.57 -8.28 -22.62
CA TYR A 138 6.96 -7.50 -21.56
C TYR A 138 6.92 -6.00 -21.90
N GLY A 139 5.71 -5.45 -21.95
CA GLY A 139 5.48 -4.03 -22.25
C GLY A 139 5.32 -3.72 -23.75
N GLU A 140 5.33 -4.72 -24.64
CA GLU A 140 5.02 -4.53 -26.07
C GLU A 140 3.53 -4.25 -26.30
N ASN A 141 2.68 -4.87 -25.49
CA ASN A 141 1.25 -4.63 -25.49
C ASN A 141 0.82 -4.03 -24.15
N LEU A 142 0.27 -2.83 -24.18
CA LEU A 142 -0.22 -2.11 -23.00
C LEU A 142 -1.74 -1.99 -23.09
N ALA A 143 -2.44 -2.49 -22.08
CA ALA A 143 -3.84 -2.19 -21.86
C ALA A 143 -3.93 -1.07 -20.81
N MET A 144 -4.62 0.02 -21.16
CA MET A 144 -4.92 1.09 -20.21
C MET A 144 -6.39 0.99 -19.82
N ASP A 145 -6.62 0.93 -18.51
CA ASP A 145 -7.95 1.00 -17.92
C ASP A 145 -8.03 2.19 -16.96
N GLY A 146 -9.13 2.93 -17.05
CA GLY A 146 -9.41 4.06 -16.18
C GLY A 146 -10.09 3.57 -14.90
N LYS A 147 -9.43 3.78 -13.76
CA LYS A 147 -10.04 3.51 -12.45
C LYS A 147 -10.49 4.81 -11.79
N ALA A 148 -11.78 4.85 -11.41
CA ALA A 148 -12.28 5.92 -10.57
C ALA A 148 -11.64 5.87 -9.17
N ILE A 149 -11.03 6.96 -8.75
CA ILE A 149 -10.47 7.13 -7.41
C ILE A 149 -11.40 8.04 -6.64
N GLN A 150 -12.03 7.50 -5.59
CA GLN A 150 -12.85 8.31 -4.71
C GLN A 150 -11.98 9.26 -3.90
N THR A 151 -12.30 10.54 -3.95
CA THR A 151 -11.68 11.59 -3.16
C THR A 151 -12.65 12.07 -2.07
N HIS A 152 -12.11 12.71 -1.04
CA HIS A 152 -12.90 13.39 -0.01
C HIS A 152 -13.21 14.86 -0.40
N ALA A 153 -12.97 15.24 -1.65
CA ALA A 153 -13.30 16.56 -2.16
C ALA A 153 -14.81 16.78 -2.16
N ARG A 154 -15.23 17.98 -1.81
CA ARG A 154 -16.64 18.38 -1.85
C ARG A 154 -17.01 18.70 -3.30
N TYR A 155 -18.13 18.16 -3.78
CA TYR A 155 -18.66 18.52 -5.09
C TYR A 155 -19.15 19.97 -5.12
N HIS A 156 -18.77 20.69 -6.16
CA HIS A 156 -19.32 22.01 -6.50
C HIS A 156 -19.84 22.00 -7.95
N ARG A 157 -20.96 22.68 -8.19
CA ARG A 157 -21.49 22.84 -9.54
C ARG A 157 -20.50 23.62 -10.41
N LYS A 158 -20.48 23.34 -11.73
CA LYS A 158 -19.54 23.97 -12.67
C LYS A 158 -19.58 25.49 -12.64
N GLU A 159 -20.74 26.06 -12.35
CA GLU A 159 -21.02 27.49 -12.31
C GLU A 159 -20.38 28.21 -11.11
N ASP A 160 -20.11 27.45 -10.02
CA ASP A 160 -19.54 28.00 -8.78
C ASP A 160 -18.03 27.76 -8.67
N ARG A 161 -17.36 27.42 -9.78
CA ARG A 161 -15.97 26.99 -9.79
C ARG A 161 -14.98 28.15 -9.86
N ASP A 162 -14.90 28.96 -8.85
CA ASP A 162 -13.67 29.68 -8.58
C ASP A 162 -12.73 28.75 -7.76
N ARG A 163 -11.70 28.21 -8.41
CA ARG A 163 -10.74 27.30 -7.80
C ARG A 163 -10.04 27.89 -6.57
N SER A 164 -9.95 29.20 -6.48
CA SER A 164 -9.31 29.89 -5.36
C SER A 164 -10.18 29.92 -4.09
N LEU A 165 -11.51 29.75 -4.24
CA LEU A 165 -12.49 29.80 -3.15
C LEU A 165 -13.12 28.42 -2.87
N ASP A 166 -12.75 27.42 -3.63
CA ASP A 166 -13.36 26.09 -3.68
C ASP A 166 -13.06 25.29 -2.43
N GLY A 167 -12.94 25.55 -1.34
CA GLY A 167 -12.77 24.74 -0.11
C GLY A 167 -12.56 23.20 -0.27
N ARG A 168 -12.28 22.71 -1.47
CA ARG A 168 -11.95 21.32 -1.77
C ARG A 168 -10.59 20.96 -1.19
N ARG A 169 -10.45 19.73 -0.71
CA ARG A 169 -9.15 19.18 -0.32
C ARG A 169 -8.31 18.75 -1.53
N ASP A 170 -8.95 18.45 -2.63
CA ASP A 170 -8.36 18.04 -3.88
C ASP A 170 -8.97 18.88 -5.02
N ILE A 171 -8.20 19.83 -5.51
CA ILE A 171 -8.63 20.79 -6.54
C ILE A 171 -8.66 20.16 -7.94
N ASP A 172 -7.99 19.05 -8.13
CA ASP A 172 -7.92 18.33 -9.40
C ASP A 172 -9.02 17.27 -9.53
N ALA A 173 -9.76 16.99 -8.44
CA ALA A 173 -10.88 16.08 -8.47
C ALA A 173 -12.06 16.65 -9.24
N ASP A 174 -12.62 15.84 -10.12
CA ASP A 174 -13.86 16.15 -10.86
C ASP A 174 -14.81 14.95 -10.79
N ILE A 175 -16.06 15.14 -11.21
CA ILE A 175 -17.03 14.04 -11.31
C ILE A 175 -16.78 13.29 -12.61
N GLY A 176 -16.49 12.00 -12.47
CA GLY A 176 -16.55 11.06 -13.57
C GLY A 176 -17.97 10.55 -13.78
N VAL A 177 -18.42 10.48 -15.03
CA VAL A 177 -19.69 9.85 -15.39
C VAL A 177 -19.39 8.69 -16.33
N LYS A 178 -19.92 7.52 -15.99
CA LYS A 178 -19.83 6.34 -16.84
C LYS A 178 -21.23 5.94 -17.29
N THR A 179 -21.40 5.80 -18.61
CA THR A 179 -22.67 5.39 -19.21
C THR A 179 -22.60 3.92 -19.59
N TYR A 180 -23.55 3.14 -19.14
CA TYR A 180 -23.71 1.74 -19.50
C TYR A 180 -24.97 1.54 -20.33
N VAL A 181 -24.93 0.60 -21.25
CA VAL A 181 -26.11 0.09 -21.91
C VAL A 181 -26.50 -1.20 -21.19
N VAL A 182 -27.65 -1.18 -20.55
CA VAL A 182 -28.19 -2.32 -19.82
C VAL A 182 -29.34 -2.91 -20.65
N GLU A 183 -29.31 -4.23 -20.82
CA GLU A 183 -30.37 -4.98 -21.48
C GLU A 183 -31.32 -5.53 -20.41
N ARG A 184 -32.62 -5.31 -20.55
CA ARG A 184 -33.65 -5.89 -19.68
C ARG A 184 -34.01 -7.29 -20.12
N GLU A 185 -34.69 -8.01 -19.26
CA GLU A 185 -35.17 -9.38 -19.56
C GLU A 185 -36.14 -9.44 -20.76
N ASP A 186 -36.79 -8.33 -21.08
CA ASP A 186 -37.67 -8.17 -22.24
C ASP A 186 -36.93 -7.88 -23.56
N GLY A 187 -35.57 -7.82 -23.51
CA GLY A 187 -34.72 -7.50 -24.65
C GLY A 187 -34.58 -6.00 -24.95
N SER A 188 -35.27 -5.14 -24.21
CA SER A 188 -35.12 -3.69 -24.35
C SER A 188 -33.81 -3.19 -23.74
N ARG A 189 -33.20 -2.15 -24.35
CA ARG A 189 -31.95 -1.57 -23.89
C ARG A 189 -32.18 -0.14 -23.36
N TYR A 190 -31.58 0.17 -22.21
CA TYR A 190 -31.59 1.53 -21.69
C TYR A 190 -30.19 1.97 -21.28
N LYS A 191 -29.94 3.28 -21.29
CA LYS A 191 -28.71 3.84 -20.79
C LYS A 191 -28.81 4.09 -19.30
N LYS A 192 -27.86 3.58 -18.52
CA LYS A 192 -27.68 3.88 -17.12
C LYS A 192 -26.43 4.72 -16.94
N GLU A 193 -26.54 5.81 -16.24
CA GLU A 193 -25.39 6.67 -15.90
C GLU A 193 -25.06 6.53 -14.42
N GLU A 194 -23.79 6.30 -14.13
CA GLU A 194 -23.25 6.30 -12.77
C GLU A 194 -22.21 7.40 -12.67
N ALA A 195 -22.40 8.28 -11.69
CA ALA A 195 -21.46 9.35 -11.35
C ALA A 195 -20.70 9.00 -10.08
N TRP A 196 -19.40 9.31 -10.02
CA TRP A 196 -18.53 9.11 -8.85
C TRP A 196 -17.57 10.27 -8.64
#